data_98e607cfa8ffaa1b9128714b9986cf56
#
_entry.id   98e607cfa8ffaa1b9128714b9986cf56
#
_cell.length_a   1.000
_cell.length_b   1.000
_cell.length_c   1.000
_cell.angle_alpha   90.00
_cell.angle_beta   90.00
_cell.angle_gamma   90.00
#
_symmetry.space_group_name_H-M   'P 1'
#
loop_
_entity.id
_entity.type
_entity.pdbx_description
1 polymer ?
#
loop_
_entity_poly.entity_id
_entity_poly.type
_entity_poly.pdbx_seq_one_letter_code
_entity_poly.pdbx_strand_id
1 'polypeptide(L)'
;MGYDLHRDNQTDEELSYYRWNMWGFPPVKYLAELYGWIPAGTTYEAWTDDDGIHHEEEHSMDYDTNSGQTVSAEDAQAWANALKLAIPDLRNQPLVKETEKGRKIDNEFMKEREEIHNKIPDTLRRQFNTVNSIDYLEGFIRFLEAGEFQIY
;
A
#
# COMPACT_ATOMS: atom_id res chain seq x y z
N MET A 1 -0.74 -16.50 3.90
CA MET A 1 -0.14 -15.53 4.84
C MET A 1 -0.39 -14.12 4.35
N GLY A 2 -0.57 -13.21 5.25
CA GLY A 2 -0.87 -11.83 4.92
C GLY A 2 -0.66 -10.90 6.10
N TYR A 3 -1.00 -9.65 5.87
CA TYR A 3 -0.92 -8.58 6.87
C TYR A 3 -2.32 -8.13 7.21
N ASP A 4 -2.65 -8.24 8.47
CA ASP A 4 -3.90 -7.77 9.03
C ASP A 4 -3.65 -6.41 9.69
N LEU A 5 -4.25 -5.38 9.11
CA LEU A 5 -4.10 -4.02 9.60
C LEU A 5 -5.32 -3.69 10.47
N HIS A 6 -5.09 -3.34 11.72
CA HIS A 6 -6.13 -3.10 12.70
C HIS A 6 -6.06 -1.71 13.29
N ARG A 7 -7.22 -1.19 13.60
CA ARG A 7 -7.38 0.07 14.31
C ARG A 7 -8.42 -0.11 15.41
N ASP A 8 -8.01 0.16 16.65
CA ASP A 8 -8.90 0.17 17.79
C ASP A 8 -9.74 1.45 17.80
N ASN A 9 -10.86 1.45 18.53
CA ASN A 9 -11.74 2.60 18.72
C ASN A 9 -12.43 3.13 17.44
N GLN A 10 -12.53 2.30 16.41
CA GLN A 10 -13.26 2.61 15.19
C GLN A 10 -14.53 1.77 15.11
N THR A 11 -15.69 2.42 14.97
CA THR A 11 -17.00 1.77 14.89
C THR A 11 -17.35 1.31 13.48
N ASP A 12 -16.72 1.88 12.45
CA ASP A 12 -16.91 1.48 11.06
C ASP A 12 -15.99 0.30 10.75
N GLU A 13 -16.57 -0.85 10.41
CA GLU A 13 -15.81 -2.07 10.10
C GLU A 13 -14.86 -1.89 8.92
N GLU A 14 -15.25 -1.11 7.90
CA GLU A 14 -14.41 -0.85 6.74
C GLU A 14 -13.16 -0.01 7.08
N LEU A 15 -13.25 0.78 8.13
CA LEU A 15 -12.15 1.64 8.59
C LEU A 15 -11.37 1.05 9.76
N SER A 16 -11.88 -0.02 10.39
CA SER A 16 -11.22 -0.67 11.53
C SER A 16 -10.26 -1.79 11.15
N TYR A 17 -10.43 -2.34 9.95
CA TYR A 17 -9.68 -3.49 9.49
C TYR A 17 -9.41 -3.42 7.99
N TYR A 18 -8.19 -3.76 7.59
CA TYR A 18 -7.83 -3.93 6.18
C TYR A 18 -6.80 -5.05 6.05
N ARG A 19 -6.88 -5.80 4.96
CA ARG A 19 -5.97 -6.92 4.75
C ARG A 19 -5.22 -6.82 3.44
N TRP A 20 -3.92 -7.07 3.49
CA TRP A 20 -3.09 -7.30 2.33
C TRP A 20 -2.48 -8.70 2.39
N ASN A 21 -2.45 -9.39 1.28
CA ASN A 21 -1.66 -10.62 1.20
C ASN A 21 -0.16 -10.27 1.08
N MET A 22 0.68 -11.29 1.30
CA MET A 22 2.13 -11.08 1.27
C MET A 22 2.68 -10.66 -0.10
N TRP A 23 1.89 -10.84 -1.16
CA TRP A 23 2.28 -10.46 -2.52
C TRP A 23 1.84 -9.03 -2.87
N GLY A 24 0.79 -8.54 -2.27
CA GLY A 24 0.23 -7.22 -2.53
C GLY A 24 0.78 -6.11 -1.63
N PHE A 25 1.19 -6.44 -0.41
CA PHE A 25 1.64 -5.44 0.56
C PHE A 25 2.96 -4.75 0.15
N PRO A 26 4.04 -5.47 -0.23
CA PRO A 26 5.26 -4.82 -0.71
C PRO A 26 5.04 -3.93 -1.94
N PRO A 27 4.31 -4.35 -2.97
CA PRO A 27 4.01 -3.47 -4.11
C PRO A 27 3.26 -2.19 -3.75
N VAL A 28 2.32 -2.22 -2.83
CA VAL A 28 1.58 -1.00 -2.45
C VAL A 28 2.46 -0.01 -1.70
N LYS A 29 3.42 -0.47 -0.93
CA LYS A 29 4.44 0.39 -0.32
C LYS A 29 5.36 1.00 -1.37
N TYR A 30 5.87 0.18 -2.26
CA TYR A 30 6.75 0.63 -3.34
C TYR A 30 6.06 1.65 -4.26
N LEU A 31 4.80 1.42 -4.61
CA LEU A 31 4.01 2.36 -5.38
C LEU A 31 3.92 3.72 -4.69
N ALA A 32 3.66 3.75 -3.39
CA ALA A 32 3.62 4.98 -2.61
C ALA A 32 4.97 5.71 -2.59
N GLU A 33 6.07 4.98 -2.43
CA GLU A 33 7.42 5.56 -2.47
C GLU A 33 7.72 6.21 -3.81
N LEU A 34 7.28 5.63 -4.92
CA LEU A 34 7.42 6.23 -6.25
C LEU A 34 6.70 7.57 -6.36
N TYR A 35 5.65 7.79 -5.59
CA TYR A 35 4.85 9.01 -5.59
C TYR A 35 5.17 9.94 -4.40
N GLY A 36 6.31 9.73 -3.77
CA GLY A 36 6.87 10.67 -2.81
C GLY A 36 6.65 10.33 -1.35
N TRP A 37 6.06 9.16 -1.04
CA TRP A 37 5.97 8.72 0.34
C TRP A 37 7.38 8.42 0.89
N ILE A 38 7.71 9.04 2.01
CA ILE A 38 8.93 8.75 2.76
C ILE A 38 8.48 8.07 4.06
N PRO A 39 8.67 6.74 4.18
CA PRO A 39 8.23 6.01 5.37
C PRO A 39 8.84 6.60 6.65
N ALA A 40 7.98 6.97 7.59
CA ALA A 40 8.41 7.47 8.90
C ALA A 40 8.87 6.36 9.83
N GLY A 41 8.49 5.12 9.53
CA GLY A 41 8.77 3.96 10.34
C GLY A 41 7.61 3.56 11.23
N THR A 42 7.83 2.52 12.01
CA THR A 42 6.84 1.92 12.91
C THR A 42 7.33 1.97 14.35
N THR A 43 6.40 1.87 15.28
CA THR A 43 6.70 1.87 16.71
C THR A 43 6.23 0.58 17.34
N TYR A 44 7.14 -0.09 18.05
CA TYR A 44 6.82 -1.20 18.93
C TYR A 44 6.57 -0.65 20.33
N GLU A 45 5.38 -0.91 20.88
CA GLU A 45 5.05 -0.44 22.22
C GLU A 45 5.91 -1.09 23.29
N ALA A 46 6.16 -0.36 24.36
CA ALA A 46 6.82 -0.91 25.57
C ALA A 46 5.99 -2.08 26.13
N TRP A 47 6.66 -3.12 26.58
CA TRP A 47 6.00 -4.31 27.13
C TRP A 47 6.88 -4.96 28.20
N THR A 48 6.26 -5.78 29.02
CA THR A 48 6.95 -6.55 30.06
C THR A 48 6.79 -8.04 29.74
N ASP A 49 7.89 -8.77 29.68
CA ASP A 49 7.87 -10.20 29.38
C ASP A 49 7.49 -11.06 30.59
N ASP A 50 7.38 -12.38 30.40
CA ASP A 50 7.00 -13.32 31.45
C ASP A 50 8.02 -13.42 32.59
N ASP A 51 9.26 -13.04 32.33
CA ASP A 51 10.34 -12.98 33.33
C ASP A 51 10.35 -11.65 34.10
N GLY A 52 9.42 -10.75 33.84
CA GLY A 52 9.33 -9.44 34.48
C GLY A 52 10.31 -8.41 33.92
N ILE A 53 10.96 -8.70 32.78
CA ILE A 53 11.89 -7.77 32.14
C ILE A 53 11.08 -6.78 31.33
N HIS A 54 11.30 -5.47 31.57
CA HIS A 54 10.66 -4.39 30.84
C HIS A 54 11.40 -4.10 29.54
N HIS A 55 10.66 -4.05 28.43
CA HIS A 55 11.15 -3.66 27.11
C HIS A 55 10.58 -2.30 26.76
N GLU A 56 11.46 -1.34 26.49
CA GLU A 56 11.10 0.02 26.14
C GLU A 56 10.44 0.09 24.74
N GLU A 57 9.71 1.17 24.50
CA GLU A 57 9.21 1.52 23.18
C GLU A 57 10.38 1.60 22.19
N GLU A 58 10.23 0.98 21.04
CA GLU A 58 11.28 0.94 20.00
C GLU A 58 10.75 1.44 18.67
N HIS A 59 11.50 2.33 18.02
CA HIS A 59 11.24 2.77 16.67
C HIS A 59 11.97 1.87 15.66
N SER A 60 11.27 1.51 14.58
CA SER A 60 11.79 0.64 13.53
C SER A 60 11.33 1.12 12.17
N MET A 61 12.06 0.75 11.13
CA MET A 61 11.63 0.96 9.73
C MET A 61 10.90 -0.26 9.16
N ASP A 62 10.47 -1.17 10.00
CA ASP A 62 9.90 -2.44 9.59
C ASP A 62 8.37 -2.39 9.49
N TYR A 63 7.87 -2.51 8.27
CA TYR A 63 6.45 -2.65 7.95
C TYR A 63 6.08 -4.11 7.60
N ASP A 64 7.06 -5.00 7.51
CA ASP A 64 6.91 -6.34 6.92
C ASP A 64 6.78 -7.44 7.95
N THR A 65 6.81 -7.14 9.23
CA THR A 65 6.54 -8.10 10.29
C THR A 65 5.10 -7.96 10.81
N ASN A 66 4.58 -9.06 11.33
CA ASN A 66 3.23 -9.15 11.90
C ASN A 66 3.31 -9.10 13.43
N SER A 67 3.90 -8.04 13.97
CA SER A 67 4.25 -7.93 15.39
C SER A 67 3.40 -6.93 16.16
N GLY A 68 2.36 -6.39 15.53
CA GLY A 68 1.51 -5.38 16.14
C GLY A 68 2.13 -3.98 16.19
N GLN A 69 3.16 -3.73 15.40
CA GLN A 69 3.81 -2.43 15.33
C GLN A 69 2.85 -1.36 14.81
N THR A 70 2.99 -0.17 15.36
CA THR A 70 2.09 0.95 15.08
C THR A 70 2.62 1.83 13.96
N VAL A 71 1.74 2.15 13.02
CA VAL A 71 1.94 3.18 11.99
C VAL A 71 1.23 4.45 12.49
N SER A 72 1.95 5.57 12.56
CA SER A 72 1.38 6.83 13.04
C SER A 72 0.33 7.41 12.08
N ALA A 73 -0.55 8.24 12.61
CA ALA A 73 -1.57 8.92 11.81
C ALA A 73 -0.96 9.79 10.71
N GLU A 74 0.14 10.48 11.01
CA GLU A 74 0.85 11.32 10.05
C GLU A 74 1.47 10.49 8.92
N ASP A 75 2.09 9.37 9.25
CA ASP A 75 2.68 8.47 8.27
C ASP A 75 1.60 7.82 7.38
N ALA A 76 0.51 7.37 7.99
CA ALA A 76 -0.63 6.82 7.26
C ALA A 76 -1.23 7.85 6.28
N GLN A 77 -1.35 9.11 6.70
CA GLN A 77 -1.84 10.18 5.83
C GLN A 77 -0.88 10.46 4.67
N ALA A 78 0.43 10.49 4.93
CA ALA A 78 1.44 10.69 3.88
C ALA A 78 1.42 9.52 2.87
N TRP A 79 1.27 8.31 3.35
CA TRP A 79 1.11 7.12 2.51
C TRP A 79 -0.14 7.23 1.63
N ALA A 80 -1.27 7.59 2.22
CA ALA A 80 -2.52 7.82 1.49
C ALA A 80 -2.39 8.90 0.40
N ASN A 81 -1.75 10.02 0.73
CA ASN A 81 -1.55 11.12 -0.22
C ASN A 81 -0.73 10.68 -1.44
N ALA A 82 0.31 9.88 -1.23
CA ALA A 82 1.11 9.33 -2.32
C ALA A 82 0.30 8.40 -3.21
N LEU A 83 -0.48 7.50 -2.62
CA LEU A 83 -1.34 6.57 -3.37
C LEU A 83 -2.44 7.31 -4.15
N LYS A 84 -2.98 8.40 -3.61
CA LYS A 84 -3.94 9.24 -4.34
C LYS A 84 -3.35 9.81 -5.63
N LEU A 85 -2.08 10.18 -5.62
CA LEU A 85 -1.38 10.66 -6.81
C LEU A 85 -1.17 9.55 -7.84
N ALA A 86 -1.01 8.31 -7.39
CA ALA A 86 -0.83 7.16 -8.27
C ALA A 86 -2.12 6.74 -9.00
N ILE A 87 -3.29 6.93 -8.40
CA ILE A 87 -4.57 6.45 -8.92
C ILE A 87 -4.86 6.94 -10.35
N PRO A 88 -4.73 8.24 -10.68
CA PRO A 88 -4.99 8.69 -12.06
C PRO A 88 -4.07 8.03 -13.08
N ASP A 89 -2.80 7.84 -12.75
CA ASP A 89 -1.85 7.17 -13.63
C ASP A 89 -2.19 5.70 -13.84
N LEU A 90 -2.64 5.03 -12.78
CA LEU A 90 -3.11 3.64 -12.87
C LEU A 90 -4.38 3.51 -13.72
N ARG A 91 -5.33 4.43 -13.58
CA ARG A 91 -6.58 4.43 -14.34
C ARG A 91 -6.38 4.71 -15.84
N ASN A 92 -5.38 5.48 -16.19
CA ASN A 92 -5.06 5.80 -17.57
C ASN A 92 -4.32 4.68 -18.30
N GLN A 93 -4.03 3.57 -17.60
CA GLN A 93 -3.49 2.38 -18.26
C GLN A 93 -4.62 1.66 -19.00
N PRO A 94 -4.48 1.38 -20.29
CA PRO A 94 -5.38 0.44 -20.94
C PRO A 94 -5.19 -0.92 -20.27
N LEU A 95 -6.30 -1.54 -19.89
CA LEU A 95 -6.32 -2.90 -19.38
C LEU A 95 -5.55 -3.79 -20.35
N VAL A 96 -4.45 -4.38 -19.87
CA VAL A 96 -3.72 -5.38 -20.66
C VAL A 96 -4.61 -6.61 -20.75
N LYS A 97 -5.37 -6.72 -21.82
CA LYS A 97 -5.96 -8.00 -22.18
C LYS A 97 -4.80 -8.87 -22.65
N GLU A 98 -4.44 -9.86 -21.86
CA GLU A 98 -3.47 -10.90 -22.24
C GLU A 98 -4.04 -11.79 -23.37
N THR A 99 -4.37 -11.20 -24.49
CA THR A 99 -4.71 -11.94 -25.70
C THR A 99 -3.59 -11.73 -26.71
N GLU A 100 -3.28 -12.76 -27.50
CA GLU A 100 -2.30 -12.65 -28.58
C GLU A 100 -2.56 -11.42 -29.48
N LYS A 101 -3.79 -10.95 -29.54
CA LYS A 101 -4.20 -9.74 -30.25
C LYS A 101 -3.71 -8.45 -29.57
N GLY A 102 -3.47 -8.49 -28.23
CA GLY A 102 -2.93 -7.36 -27.50
C GLY A 102 -1.44 -7.11 -27.76
N ARG A 103 -0.74 -8.07 -28.38
CA ARG A 103 0.68 -7.93 -28.72
C ARG A 103 0.92 -7.13 -30.02
N LYS A 104 -0.12 -6.89 -30.80
CA LYS A 104 -0.05 -6.08 -32.02
C LYS A 104 -0.56 -4.67 -31.80
N ILE A 105 -0.32 -4.13 -30.63
CA ILE A 105 -0.60 -2.72 -30.35
C ILE A 105 0.39 -1.90 -31.17
N ASP A 106 -0.15 -0.93 -31.90
CA ASP A 106 0.57 0.02 -32.72
C ASP A 106 1.75 0.61 -31.93
N ASN A 107 2.92 0.65 -32.53
CA ASN A 107 4.15 1.17 -31.91
C ASN A 107 4.01 2.63 -31.45
N GLU A 108 3.20 3.45 -32.10
CA GLU A 108 2.90 4.83 -31.67
C GLU A 108 2.11 4.86 -30.37
N PHE A 109 1.12 3.98 -30.25
CA PHE A 109 0.34 3.85 -29.02
C PHE A 109 1.20 3.37 -27.84
N MET A 110 2.13 2.45 -28.07
CA MET A 110 3.08 1.98 -27.07
C MET A 110 4.05 3.08 -26.62
N LYS A 111 4.48 3.95 -27.52
CA LYS A 111 5.34 5.09 -27.19
C LYS A 111 4.64 6.12 -26.33
N GLU A 112 3.40 6.47 -26.67
CA GLU A 112 2.58 7.37 -25.85
C GLU A 112 2.36 6.79 -24.46
N ARG A 113 2.17 5.48 -24.35
CA ARG A 113 2.04 4.79 -23.06
C ARG A 113 3.34 4.84 -22.24
N GLU A 114 4.48 4.64 -22.87
CA GLU A 114 5.77 4.72 -22.20
C GLU A 114 6.04 6.11 -21.65
N GLU A 115 5.66 7.16 -22.37
CA GLU A 115 5.80 8.54 -21.92
C GLU A 115 4.89 8.86 -20.72
N ILE A 116 3.65 8.37 -20.75
CA ILE A 116 2.67 8.59 -19.67
C ILE A 116 2.99 7.76 -18.44
N HIS A 117 3.53 6.55 -18.62
CA HIS A 117 3.71 5.57 -17.55
C HIS A 117 5.17 5.28 -17.18
N ASN A 118 6.12 6.14 -17.58
CA ASN A 118 7.53 5.99 -17.23
C ASN A 118 7.82 5.88 -15.73
N LYS A 119 6.90 6.34 -14.89
CA LYS A 119 7.06 6.36 -13.45
C LYS A 119 6.76 5.02 -12.80
N ILE A 120 5.83 4.25 -13.37
CA ILE A 120 5.41 2.98 -12.78
C ILE A 120 6.03 1.81 -13.56
N PRO A 121 6.89 0.98 -12.92
CA PRO A 121 7.42 -0.23 -13.56
C PRO A 121 6.34 -1.21 -13.98
N ASP A 122 6.58 -1.98 -15.03
CA ASP A 122 5.63 -2.96 -15.56
C ASP A 122 5.17 -4.00 -14.54
N THR A 123 6.04 -4.40 -13.63
CA THR A 123 5.72 -5.33 -12.55
C THR A 123 4.65 -4.77 -11.61
N LEU A 124 4.72 -3.49 -11.27
CA LEU A 124 3.71 -2.81 -10.47
C LEU A 124 2.42 -2.57 -11.24
N ARG A 125 2.52 -2.23 -12.52
CA ARG A 125 1.32 -2.04 -13.35
C ARG A 125 0.46 -3.29 -13.42
N ARG A 126 1.08 -4.46 -13.53
CA ARG A 126 0.38 -5.74 -13.57
C ARG A 126 -0.39 -6.03 -12.28
N GLN A 127 0.11 -5.55 -11.15
CA GLN A 127 -0.55 -5.70 -9.85
C GLN A 127 -1.80 -4.83 -9.72
N PHE A 128 -1.81 -3.64 -10.33
CA PHE A 128 -2.86 -2.64 -10.17
C PHE A 128 -3.54 -2.27 -11.49
N ASN A 129 -3.62 -3.19 -12.44
CA ASN A 129 -4.14 -2.91 -13.78
C ASN A 129 -5.62 -3.29 -13.99
N THR A 130 -6.29 -3.76 -12.96
CA THR A 130 -7.71 -4.13 -13.02
C THR A 130 -8.57 -3.13 -12.24
N VAL A 131 -9.84 -3.00 -12.61
CA VAL A 131 -10.80 -2.19 -11.86
C VAL A 131 -10.87 -2.63 -10.39
N ASN A 132 -10.90 -3.94 -10.15
CA ASN A 132 -10.97 -4.49 -8.80
C ASN A 132 -9.73 -4.16 -7.97
N SER A 133 -8.53 -4.20 -8.56
CA SER A 133 -7.30 -3.86 -7.83
C SER A 133 -7.21 -2.37 -7.51
N ILE A 134 -7.70 -1.51 -8.39
CA ILE A 134 -7.78 -0.06 -8.16
C ILE A 134 -8.81 0.25 -7.07
N ASP A 135 -9.97 -0.38 -7.11
CA ASP A 135 -11.01 -0.24 -6.08
C ASP A 135 -10.49 -0.69 -4.71
N TYR A 136 -9.74 -1.78 -4.67
CA TYR A 136 -9.12 -2.27 -3.45
C TYR A 136 -8.09 -1.27 -2.92
N LEU A 137 -7.29 -0.69 -3.80
CA LEU A 137 -6.32 0.35 -3.45
C LEU A 137 -7.01 1.61 -2.91
N GLU A 138 -8.12 2.03 -3.50
CA GLU A 138 -8.92 3.16 -3.01
C GLU A 138 -9.51 2.88 -1.62
N GLY A 139 -9.95 1.65 -1.38
CA GLY A 139 -10.38 1.21 -0.05
C GLY A 139 -9.26 1.31 0.98
N PHE A 140 -8.05 0.94 0.60
CA PHE A 140 -6.87 1.08 1.44
C PHE A 140 -6.54 2.54 1.75
N ILE A 141 -6.67 3.42 0.76
CA ILE A 141 -6.49 4.87 0.96
C ILE A 141 -7.45 5.38 2.03
N ARG A 142 -8.73 5.01 1.96
CA ARG A 142 -9.72 5.39 2.98
C ARG A 142 -9.36 4.85 4.36
N PHE A 143 -8.87 3.62 4.43
CA PHE A 143 -8.37 3.03 5.66
C PHE A 143 -7.20 3.85 6.25
N LEU A 144 -6.22 4.19 5.43
CA LEU A 144 -5.06 4.99 5.86
C LEU A 144 -5.45 6.37 6.37
N GLU A 145 -6.41 7.01 5.72
CA GLU A 145 -6.87 8.35 6.08
C GLU A 145 -7.62 8.40 7.42
N ALA A 146 -8.06 7.27 7.92
CA ALA A 146 -8.76 7.20 9.20
C ALA A 146 -7.83 7.30 10.42
N GLY A 147 -6.52 7.24 10.23
CA GLY A 147 -5.54 7.51 11.30
C GLY A 147 -4.58 6.37 11.60
N GLU A 148 -4.05 6.38 12.81
CA GLU A 148 -3.11 5.37 13.33
C GLU A 148 -3.69 3.95 13.27
N PHE A 149 -2.83 2.97 12.98
CA PHE A 149 -3.19 1.54 12.96
C PHE A 149 -2.00 0.64 13.31
N GLN A 150 -2.29 -0.63 13.58
CA GLN A 150 -1.28 -1.65 13.87
C GLN A 150 -1.24 -2.72 12.77
N ILE A 151 -0.06 -3.32 12.58
CA ILE A 151 0.18 -4.38 11.60
C ILE A 151 0.30 -5.72 12.32
N TYR A 152 -0.58 -6.65 12.03
CA TYR A 152 -0.60 -8.00 12.61
C TYR A 152 -0.42 -9.10 11.59
#